data_5858b7fec9b6edd33b1319805f11c848
#
_entry.id   5858b7fec9b6edd33b1319805f11c848
#
_cell.length_a   1.000
_cell.length_b   1.000
_cell.length_c   1.000
_cell.angle_alpha   90.00
_cell.angle_beta   90.00
_cell.angle_gamma   90.00
#
_symmetry.space_group_name_H-M   'P 1'
#
loop_
_entity.id
_entity.type
_entity.pdbx_description
1 polymer ?
#
loop_
_entity_poly.entity_id
_entity_poly.type
_entity_poly.pdbx_seq_one_letter_code
_entity_poly.pdbx_strand_id
1 'polypeptide(L)' 'MSEPIRLHYKCHYCGMQTSKDLQSGPPNPGVCNKSPKVDGFHTHHKWVIIPQRAAQR' A
#
# COMPACT_ATOMS: atom_id res chain seq x y z
N MET A 1 -21.43 -14.36 -10.67
CA MET A 1 -20.70 -13.17 -10.77
C MET A 1 -19.63 -13.07 -9.77
N SER A 2 -18.47 -12.80 -10.22
CA SER A 2 -17.35 -12.77 -9.29
C SER A 2 -17.16 -11.40 -8.72
N GLU A 3 -16.71 -11.36 -7.51
CA GLU A 3 -16.39 -10.11 -6.88
C GLU A 3 -15.03 -9.65 -7.30
N PRO A 4 -14.81 -8.34 -7.36
CA PRO A 4 -13.48 -7.84 -7.68
C PRO A 4 -12.49 -8.25 -6.60
N ILE A 5 -11.29 -8.52 -7.04
CA ILE A 5 -10.23 -8.87 -6.11
C ILE A 5 -9.64 -7.59 -5.56
N ARG A 6 -9.60 -7.50 -4.25
CA ARG A 6 -9.02 -6.34 -3.60
C ARG A 6 -7.68 -6.71 -2.99
N LEU A 7 -6.73 -5.83 -3.20
CA LEU A 7 -5.41 -5.97 -2.61
C LEU A 7 -5.27 -4.94 -1.50
N HIS A 8 -4.71 -5.39 -0.41
CA HIS A 8 -4.48 -4.51 0.72
C HIS A 8 -3.01 -4.11 0.73
N TYR A 9 -2.77 -2.83 0.92
CA TYR A 9 -1.43 -2.28 0.89
C TYR A 9 -1.12 -1.61 2.22
N LYS A 10 0.13 -1.63 2.58
CA LYS A 10 0.59 -0.96 3.78
C LYS A 10 1.89 -0.26 3.47
N CYS A 11 2.01 0.99 3.89
CA CYS A 11 3.24 1.72 3.71
C CYS A 11 4.28 1.18 4.67
N HIS A 12 5.44 0.84 4.12
CA HIS A 12 6.52 0.27 4.93
C HIS A 12 7.06 1.28 5.94
N TYR A 13 6.95 2.56 5.64
CA TYR A 13 7.54 3.58 6.50
C TYR A 13 6.60 4.08 7.59
N CYS A 14 5.41 4.50 7.20
CA CYS A 14 4.50 5.11 8.17
C CYS A 14 3.42 4.16 8.68
N GLY A 15 3.25 3.02 8.03
CA GLY A 15 2.25 2.06 8.47
C GLY A 15 0.84 2.35 7.99
N MET A 16 0.67 3.35 7.12
CA MET A 16 -0.65 3.65 6.59
C MET A 16 -1.15 2.48 5.75
N GLN A 17 -2.42 2.15 5.90
CA GLN A 17 -3.01 1.04 5.17
C GLN A 17 -4.08 1.53 4.23
N THR A 18 -4.19 0.88 3.09
CA THR A 18 -5.22 1.19 2.13
C THR A 18 -5.51 -0.07 1.31
N SER A 19 -6.58 -0.02 0.55
CA SER A 19 -6.91 -1.14 -0.31
C SER A 19 -7.30 -0.62 -1.68
N LYS A 20 -7.00 -1.42 -2.69
CA LYS A 20 -7.33 -1.09 -4.07
C LYS A 20 -7.76 -2.33 -4.79
N ASP A 21 -8.56 -2.14 -5.86
CA ASP A 21 -8.92 -3.23 -6.72
C ASP A 21 -7.71 -3.69 -7.51
N LEU A 22 -7.69 -4.96 -7.83
CA LEU A 22 -6.60 -5.50 -8.62
C LEU A 22 -6.45 -4.75 -9.95
N GLN A 23 -7.56 -4.40 -10.55
CA GLN A 23 -7.53 -3.72 -11.84
C GLN A 23 -7.10 -2.27 -11.72
N SER A 24 -7.30 -1.67 -10.57
CA SER A 24 -6.91 -0.28 -10.39
C SER A 24 -5.42 -0.12 -10.18
N GLY A 25 -4.75 -1.19 -9.80
CA GLY A 25 -3.33 -1.11 -9.56
C GLY A 25 -3.01 -0.55 -8.18
N PRO A 26 -1.75 -0.32 -7.92
CA PRO A 26 -1.33 0.16 -6.60
C PRO A 26 -1.80 1.58 -6.33
N PRO A 27 -1.91 1.96 -5.07
CA PRO A 27 -2.32 3.33 -4.73
C PRO A 27 -1.24 4.33 -5.13
N ASN A 28 -1.67 5.58 -5.28
CA ASN A 28 -0.72 6.63 -5.60
C ASN A 28 0.28 6.79 -4.46
N PRO A 29 1.56 6.81 -4.78
CA PRO A 29 2.57 6.94 -3.73
C PRO A 29 2.79 8.39 -3.40
N GLY A 30 2.01 8.94 -2.54
CA GLY A 30 2.25 10.28 -2.07
C GLY A 30 3.51 10.36 -1.23
N VAL A 31 3.93 11.59 -0.90
CA VAL A 31 5.11 11.77 -0.08
C VAL A 31 4.84 11.25 1.33
N CYS A 32 5.76 10.47 1.85
CA CYS A 32 5.62 9.89 3.17
C CYS A 32 6.50 10.65 4.16
N ASN A 33 5.87 11.27 5.15
CA ASN A 33 6.63 12.05 6.12
C ASN A 33 7.54 11.22 6.99
N LYS A 34 7.32 9.92 7.02
CA LYS A 34 8.14 9.04 7.83
C LYS A 34 9.17 8.28 7.02
N SER A 35 9.21 8.55 5.72
CA SER A 35 10.20 7.91 4.89
C SER A 35 11.54 8.61 5.02
N PRO A 36 12.64 7.94 4.66
CA PRO A 36 13.95 8.59 4.70
C PRO A 36 14.01 9.73 3.70
N LYS A 37 14.74 10.75 4.06
CA LYS A 37 14.92 11.88 3.16
C LYS A 37 16.05 11.60 2.20
N VAL A 38 15.80 11.97 0.95
CA VAL A 38 16.81 11.91 -0.10
C VAL A 38 16.91 13.30 -0.68
N ASP A 39 18.10 13.87 -0.66
CA ASP A 39 18.34 15.23 -1.15
C ASP A 39 17.46 16.25 -0.44
N GLY A 40 17.20 16.00 0.82
CA GLY A 40 16.42 16.95 1.61
C GLY A 40 14.92 16.78 1.52
N PHE A 41 14.45 15.81 0.78
CA PHE A 41 13.02 15.58 0.60
C PHE A 41 12.66 14.17 0.98
N HIS A 42 11.50 14.03 1.60
CA HIS A 42 10.99 12.69 1.93
C HIS A 42 10.66 11.95 0.65
N THR A 43 10.91 10.65 0.66
CA THR A 43 10.55 9.82 -0.48
C THR A 43 9.07 9.44 -0.38
N HIS A 44 8.59 8.78 -1.41
CA HIS A 44 7.19 8.40 -1.46
C HIS A 44 6.90 7.20 -0.56
N HIS A 45 5.63 6.97 -0.31
CA HIS A 45 5.21 5.78 0.43
C HIS A 45 5.72 4.54 -0.27
N LYS A 46 6.16 3.59 0.50
CA LYS A 46 6.54 2.29 -0.05
C LYS A 46 5.41 1.31 0.22
N TRP A 47 4.55 1.15 -0.75
CA TRP A 47 3.39 0.29 -0.60
C TRP A 47 3.78 -1.17 -0.75
N VAL A 48 3.42 -1.96 0.24
CA VAL A 48 3.69 -3.39 0.28
C VAL A 48 2.36 -4.11 0.34
N ILE A 49 2.22 -5.16 -0.43
CA ILE A 49 0.98 -5.92 -0.43
C ILE A 49 0.92 -6.77 0.83
N ILE A 50 -0.19 -6.65 1.54
CA ILE A 50 -0.42 -7.45 2.74
C ILE A 50 -1.13 -8.73 2.30
N PRO A 51 -0.56 -9.90 2.60
CA PRO A 51 -1.22 -11.16 2.22
C PRO A 51 -2.56 -11.30 2.90
N GLN A 52 -3.54 -11.75 2.15
CA GLN A 52 -4.85 -12.04 2.70
C GLN A 52 -4.92 -13.49 3.07
N ARG A 53 -5.16 -13.75 4.31
CA ARG A 53 -5.26 -15.11 4.79
C ARG A 53 -6.72 -15.48 4.90
N ALA A 54 -7.37 -15.50 3.82
CA ALA A 54 -8.80 -15.68 3.85
C ALA A 54 -9.21 -16.97 4.51
N ALA A 55 -8.37 -17.92 4.53
CA ALA A 55 -8.69 -19.17 5.13
C ALA A 55 -8.62 -19.15 6.62
N GLN A 56 -8.39 -18.11 7.12
CA GLN A 56 -8.22 -18.06 8.52
C GLN A 56 -9.34 -18.48 9.20
N ARG A 57 -9.45 -18.94 9.36
CA ARG A 57 -10.48 -19.14 9.85
C ARG A 57 -10.47 -19.59 10.56
#